data_0cbaa7f6de79409d88320cfe3daabb1f
#
_entry.id   0cbaa7f6de79409d88320cfe3daabb1f
#
_cell.length_a   1.000
_cell.length_b   1.000
_cell.length_c   1.000
_cell.angle_alpha   90.00
_cell.angle_beta   90.00
_cell.angle_gamma   90.00
#
_symmetry.space_group_name_H-M   'P 1'
#
loop_
_entity.id
_entity.type
_entity.pdbx_description
1 polymer ?
#
loop_
_entity_poly.entity_id
_entity_poly.type
_entity_poly.pdbx_seq_one_letter_code
_entity_poly.pdbx_strand_id
1 'polypeptide(L)'
;MEPLEINKVEIRNLQREDYDQLASSFTRVYADGSDVFWTPKQIDKLIRIFPEGQIVVVVDGKIVGCALSIIVNYDDVKNDHTYAQVTGNETFDTHTRKGNILYGIEVFIHPDYRGLRLARRMYEYRKELCEKLNLKAIMFGGRLPNYHKYAEQMRPKEYIDKVRQREIVDPVLLFQLSNDFHVRKVMRNYLPNDEESRHYACLLQWDNIYYQAPTEEYILPKTTVRVGIVQWQMRSYKTLDDLFEQVEFFVDSVSGYQSDFVLFPEYFNAPLMARFNDVSESEAIRGLAQYTDEIRDRFIALAIKFNINIITGSMPQIKDDGQLYNVGFLCRRDGTYEMYEKLHVTPDEMKCWGLSGGKTIRTFETDCAKIGVLICYDVEFPELSRIMASEGMQILFVPFLTDTQNAYSRVQVCAHARAIENECFVVIAGSVGNLPKVHNMDIQYARSGVFTPCDFAFPTDGPVSYTHLRAHESPEH
;
A
#
# COMPACT_ATOMS: atom_id res chain seq x y z
N MET A 1 -21.40 10.87 -13.38
CA MET A 1 -20.60 9.94 -14.22
C MET A 1 -20.76 8.59 -13.59
N GLU A 2 -21.04 7.58 -14.37
CA GLU A 2 -21.00 6.20 -13.88
C GLU A 2 -19.60 5.93 -13.31
N PRO A 3 -19.48 5.19 -12.20
CA PRO A 3 -18.18 4.85 -11.66
C PRO A 3 -17.40 4.04 -12.72
N LEU A 4 -16.16 4.45 -12.99
CA LEU A 4 -15.25 3.70 -13.85
C LEU A 4 -15.01 2.33 -13.19
N GLU A 5 -15.47 1.26 -13.81
CA GLU A 5 -15.06 -0.09 -13.43
C GLU A 5 -13.58 -0.27 -13.79
N ILE A 6 -12.73 -0.37 -12.78
CA ILE A 6 -11.30 -0.56 -12.95
C ILE A 6 -10.97 -1.99 -12.53
N ASN A 7 -10.37 -2.74 -13.46
CA ASN A 7 -10.00 -4.14 -13.23
C ASN A 7 -8.54 -4.29 -12.84
N LYS A 8 -7.65 -3.47 -13.40
CA LYS A 8 -6.21 -3.55 -13.14
C LYS A 8 -5.54 -2.18 -13.14
N VAL A 9 -4.70 -1.93 -12.15
CA VAL A 9 -3.81 -0.77 -12.09
C VAL A 9 -2.37 -1.25 -11.96
N GLU A 10 -1.49 -0.72 -12.80
CA GLU A 10 -0.07 -1.03 -12.82
C GLU A 10 0.75 0.25 -12.81
N ILE A 11 1.83 0.28 -12.03
CA ILE A 11 2.89 1.28 -12.15
C ILE A 11 4.13 0.57 -12.64
N ARG A 12 4.66 1.03 -13.75
CA ARG A 12 5.85 0.46 -14.36
C ARG A 12 6.75 1.54 -14.99
N ASN A 13 7.93 1.14 -15.35
CA ASN A 13 8.82 2.02 -16.08
C ASN A 13 8.27 2.33 -17.48
N LEU A 14 8.47 3.59 -17.89
CA LEU A 14 8.14 4.09 -19.21
C LEU A 14 8.99 3.39 -20.28
N GLN A 15 8.36 2.97 -21.37
CA GLN A 15 8.99 2.36 -22.54
C GLN A 15 8.83 3.26 -23.78
N ARG A 16 9.63 3.04 -24.81
CA ARG A 16 9.57 3.83 -26.05
C ARG A 16 8.21 3.75 -26.73
N GLU A 17 7.64 2.57 -26.71
CA GLU A 17 6.36 2.23 -27.35
C GLU A 17 5.19 2.95 -26.68
N ASP A 18 5.38 3.46 -25.48
CA ASP A 18 4.35 4.18 -24.71
C ASP A 18 4.16 5.61 -25.17
N TYR A 19 5.07 6.16 -25.98
CA TYR A 19 5.12 7.59 -26.29
C TYR A 19 3.81 8.15 -26.80
N ASP A 20 3.17 7.53 -27.77
CA ASP A 20 1.94 8.05 -28.41
C ASP A 20 0.77 8.11 -27.42
N GLN A 21 0.64 7.09 -26.57
CA GLN A 21 -0.39 7.07 -25.53
C GLN A 21 -0.12 8.14 -24.45
N LEU A 22 1.15 8.29 -24.07
CA LEU A 22 1.58 9.26 -23.07
C LEU A 22 1.33 10.70 -23.58
N ALA A 23 1.71 11.00 -24.80
CA ALA A 23 1.50 12.28 -25.43
C ALA A 23 -0.01 12.62 -25.57
N SER A 24 -0.82 11.63 -25.93
CA SER A 24 -2.28 11.78 -25.98
C SER A 24 -2.88 12.08 -24.60
N SER A 25 -2.41 11.40 -23.54
CA SER A 25 -2.86 11.65 -22.18
C SER A 25 -2.43 13.05 -21.68
N PHE A 26 -1.23 13.50 -22.01
CA PHE A 26 -0.73 14.84 -21.69
C PHE A 26 -1.60 15.94 -22.32
N THR A 27 -1.93 15.81 -23.61
CA THR A 27 -2.77 16.79 -24.33
C THR A 27 -4.16 16.93 -23.68
N ARG A 28 -4.68 15.90 -23.06
CA ARG A 28 -5.95 15.96 -22.33
C ARG A 28 -5.84 16.68 -20.98
N VAL A 29 -4.68 16.65 -20.37
CA VAL A 29 -4.42 17.35 -19.09
C VAL A 29 -4.25 18.84 -19.31
N TYR A 30 -3.52 19.23 -20.37
CA TYR A 30 -3.17 20.60 -20.74
C TYR A 30 -3.92 21.03 -22.00
N ALA A 31 -5.27 20.87 -21.97
CA ALA A 31 -6.16 21.08 -23.11
C ALA A 31 -6.21 22.55 -23.59
N ASP A 32 -5.72 23.49 -22.79
CA ASP A 32 -5.60 24.92 -23.13
C ASP A 32 -4.42 25.24 -24.07
N GLY A 33 -3.57 24.22 -24.37
CA GLY A 33 -2.43 24.36 -25.27
C GLY A 33 -1.27 25.18 -24.70
N SER A 34 -1.27 25.45 -23.40
CA SER A 34 -0.24 26.23 -22.73
C SER A 34 1.11 25.51 -22.66
N ASP A 35 1.11 24.17 -22.65
CA ASP A 35 2.29 23.36 -22.54
C ASP A 35 2.44 22.41 -23.74
N VAL A 36 3.66 22.26 -24.23
CA VAL A 36 4.02 21.33 -25.32
C VAL A 36 4.68 20.10 -24.69
N PHE A 37 4.15 18.91 -25.01
CA PHE A 37 4.76 17.67 -24.55
C PHE A 37 6.14 17.47 -25.19
N TRP A 38 7.06 16.84 -24.43
CA TRP A 38 8.40 16.56 -24.92
C TRP A 38 8.42 15.72 -26.19
N THR A 39 9.42 15.97 -27.01
CA THR A 39 9.64 15.23 -28.26
C THR A 39 10.01 13.78 -27.96
N PRO A 40 9.81 12.86 -28.93
CA PRO A 40 10.25 11.46 -28.79
C PRO A 40 11.73 11.33 -28.41
N LYS A 41 12.58 12.21 -28.95
CA LYS A 41 14.02 12.22 -28.66
C LYS A 41 14.34 12.55 -27.20
N GLN A 42 13.59 13.47 -26.61
CA GLN A 42 13.74 13.86 -25.21
C GLN A 42 13.30 12.72 -24.26
N ILE A 43 12.17 12.08 -24.56
CA ILE A 43 11.69 10.91 -23.82
C ILE A 43 12.67 9.73 -23.96
N ASP A 44 13.13 9.45 -25.15
CA ASP A 44 14.18 8.41 -25.40
C ASP A 44 15.45 8.67 -24.59
N LYS A 45 15.84 9.95 -24.48
CA LYS A 45 17.00 10.30 -23.68
C LYS A 45 16.77 10.03 -22.18
N LEU A 46 15.62 10.43 -21.63
CA LEU A 46 15.27 10.15 -20.23
C LEU A 46 15.25 8.67 -19.92
N ILE A 47 14.62 7.84 -20.78
CA ILE A 47 14.60 6.39 -20.65
C ILE A 47 16.01 5.81 -20.66
N ARG A 48 16.90 6.32 -21.52
CA ARG A 48 18.27 5.83 -21.65
C ARG A 48 19.15 6.19 -20.45
N ILE A 49 19.05 7.43 -19.92
CA ILE A 49 19.94 7.90 -18.85
C ILE A 49 19.48 7.46 -17.46
N PHE A 50 18.17 7.34 -17.23
CA PHE A 50 17.59 7.00 -15.95
C PHE A 50 16.22 6.32 -16.11
N PRO A 51 16.18 5.06 -16.60
CA PRO A 51 14.91 4.34 -16.85
C PRO A 51 14.08 4.18 -15.61
N GLU A 52 14.67 3.93 -14.45
CA GLU A 52 14.00 3.71 -13.17
C GLU A 52 13.22 4.94 -12.69
N GLY A 53 13.65 6.13 -13.07
CA GLY A 53 13.02 7.40 -12.70
C GLY A 53 11.88 7.83 -13.61
N GLN A 54 11.65 7.10 -14.71
CA GLN A 54 10.59 7.38 -15.66
C GLN A 54 9.47 6.36 -15.48
N ILE A 55 8.36 6.76 -14.89
CA ILE A 55 7.26 5.84 -14.55
C ILE A 55 5.96 6.28 -15.20
N VAL A 56 5.13 5.29 -15.54
CA VAL A 56 3.76 5.47 -16.03
C VAL A 56 2.78 4.71 -15.17
N VAL A 57 1.57 5.24 -15.09
CA VAL A 57 0.40 4.55 -14.53
C VAL A 57 -0.43 4.03 -15.67
N VAL A 58 -0.68 2.73 -15.65
CA VAL A 58 -1.50 2.02 -16.62
C VAL A 58 -2.76 1.53 -15.93
N VAL A 59 -3.92 1.86 -16.47
CA VAL A 59 -5.23 1.39 -16.02
C VAL A 59 -5.87 0.62 -17.15
N ASP A 60 -6.15 -0.65 -16.95
CA ASP A 60 -6.75 -1.55 -17.95
C ASP A 60 -6.07 -1.46 -19.32
N GLY A 61 -4.71 -1.41 -19.32
CA GLY A 61 -3.88 -1.34 -20.53
C GLY A 61 -3.73 0.07 -21.14
N LYS A 62 -4.33 1.12 -20.53
CA LYS A 62 -4.19 2.51 -20.98
C LYS A 62 -3.26 3.29 -20.09
N ILE A 63 -2.34 4.06 -20.67
CA ILE A 63 -1.51 4.99 -19.93
C ILE A 63 -2.32 6.22 -19.55
N VAL A 64 -2.52 6.44 -18.25
CA VAL A 64 -3.37 7.50 -17.72
C VAL A 64 -2.58 8.57 -16.94
N GLY A 65 -1.27 8.40 -16.82
CA GLY A 65 -0.42 9.39 -16.18
C GLY A 65 1.05 8.97 -16.17
N CYS A 66 1.90 9.92 -15.81
CA CYS A 66 3.32 9.65 -15.62
C CYS A 66 3.91 10.47 -14.49
N ALA A 67 5.10 10.05 -14.05
CA ALA A 67 5.99 10.86 -13.24
C ALA A 67 7.41 10.67 -13.75
N LEU A 68 8.05 11.76 -14.16
CA LEU A 68 9.39 11.78 -14.73
C LEU A 68 10.36 12.44 -13.77
N SER A 69 11.59 11.95 -13.71
CA SER A 69 12.59 12.40 -12.75
C SER A 69 14.00 12.36 -13.33
N ILE A 70 14.87 13.16 -12.75
CA ILE A 70 16.33 13.08 -12.94
C ILE A 70 17.02 13.06 -11.59
N ILE A 71 18.27 12.66 -11.54
CA ILE A 71 19.10 12.76 -10.33
C ILE A 71 20.04 13.94 -10.51
N VAL A 72 20.10 14.84 -9.50
CA VAL A 72 20.96 16.04 -9.47
C VAL A 72 21.65 16.17 -8.11
N ASN A 73 22.63 17.06 -7.99
CA ASN A 73 23.23 17.35 -6.69
C ASN A 73 22.35 18.31 -5.89
N TYR A 74 22.32 18.15 -4.57
CA TYR A 74 21.60 19.05 -3.67
C TYR A 74 22.07 20.50 -3.81
N ASP A 75 23.37 20.72 -3.99
CA ASP A 75 23.95 22.05 -4.10
C ASP A 75 23.47 22.83 -5.33
N ASP A 76 23.09 22.14 -6.39
CA ASP A 76 22.59 22.73 -7.63
C ASP A 76 21.15 23.21 -7.50
N VAL A 77 20.36 22.62 -6.58
CA VAL A 77 18.90 22.84 -6.46
C VAL A 77 18.44 23.41 -5.13
N LYS A 78 19.30 23.48 -4.12
CA LYS A 78 18.95 24.08 -2.80
C LYS A 78 18.65 25.57 -2.86
N ASN A 79 19.21 26.27 -3.84
CA ASN A 79 19.04 27.69 -4.08
C ASN A 79 18.02 27.98 -5.18
N ASP A 80 17.78 29.24 -5.48
CA ASP A 80 16.90 29.64 -6.58
C ASP A 80 17.46 29.14 -7.91
N HIS A 81 16.62 28.49 -8.67
CA HIS A 81 16.91 27.97 -9.99
C HIS A 81 15.63 27.98 -10.83
N THR A 82 15.77 27.93 -12.13
CA THR A 82 14.63 27.78 -13.06
C THR A 82 14.47 26.34 -13.50
N TYR A 83 13.31 26.02 -14.05
CA TYR A 83 13.06 24.71 -14.66
C TYR A 83 14.07 24.42 -15.79
N ALA A 84 14.34 25.43 -16.63
CA ALA A 84 15.32 25.34 -17.71
C ALA A 84 16.73 25.01 -17.17
N GLN A 85 17.14 25.64 -16.06
CA GLN A 85 18.45 25.38 -15.47
C GLN A 85 18.56 23.94 -14.94
N VAL A 86 17.58 23.48 -14.19
CA VAL A 86 17.65 22.12 -13.60
C VAL A 86 17.52 21.03 -14.65
N THR A 87 16.80 21.27 -15.74
CA THR A 87 16.64 20.30 -16.86
C THR A 87 17.72 20.46 -17.94
N GLY A 88 18.62 21.43 -17.83
CA GLY A 88 19.60 21.76 -18.87
C GLY A 88 18.95 22.22 -20.16
N ASN A 89 17.94 23.09 -20.08
CA ASN A 89 17.07 23.48 -21.19
C ASN A 89 16.44 22.25 -21.89
N GLU A 90 15.93 21.32 -21.08
CA GLU A 90 15.27 20.07 -21.51
C GLU A 90 16.19 19.11 -22.30
N THR A 91 17.50 19.31 -22.23
CA THR A 91 18.47 18.34 -22.72
C THR A 91 18.74 17.22 -21.71
N PHE A 92 18.39 17.44 -20.43
CA PHE A 92 18.62 16.51 -19.30
C PHE A 92 20.08 16.16 -19.07
N ASP A 93 21.01 16.96 -19.56
CA ASP A 93 22.47 16.77 -19.36
C ASP A 93 22.91 17.10 -17.93
N THR A 94 22.03 17.73 -17.14
CA THR A 94 22.18 17.94 -15.70
C THR A 94 22.03 16.67 -14.88
N HIS A 95 21.47 15.60 -15.47
CA HIS A 95 21.36 14.32 -14.78
C HIS A 95 22.73 13.73 -14.45
N THR A 96 22.92 13.33 -13.20
CA THR A 96 24.13 12.62 -12.76
C THR A 96 23.81 11.51 -11.76
N ARG A 97 24.22 10.30 -12.05
CA ARG A 97 24.05 9.16 -11.13
C ARG A 97 24.83 9.31 -9.80
N LYS A 98 25.75 10.27 -9.72
CA LYS A 98 26.47 10.61 -8.49
C LYS A 98 25.75 11.66 -7.65
N GLY A 99 24.66 12.21 -8.14
CA GLY A 99 23.81 13.15 -7.40
C GLY A 99 23.11 12.48 -6.23
N ASN A 100 22.59 13.30 -5.35
CA ASN A 100 21.94 12.85 -4.11
C ASN A 100 20.48 13.33 -3.98
N ILE A 101 19.89 13.90 -5.03
CA ILE A 101 18.49 14.37 -5.07
C ILE A 101 17.77 13.73 -6.25
N LEU A 102 16.61 13.14 -5.98
CA LEU A 102 15.64 12.78 -7.00
C LEU A 102 14.83 14.03 -7.35
N TYR A 103 15.08 14.64 -8.51
CA TYR A 103 14.38 15.84 -8.92
C TYR A 103 13.21 15.49 -9.86
N GLY A 104 11.98 15.82 -9.42
CA GLY A 104 10.77 15.62 -10.23
C GLY A 104 10.66 16.68 -11.32
N ILE A 105 10.56 16.27 -12.56
CA ILE A 105 10.43 17.17 -13.71
C ILE A 105 9.01 17.19 -14.27
N GLU A 106 8.22 16.13 -14.05
CA GLU A 106 6.80 16.09 -14.44
C GLU A 106 6.01 15.12 -13.55
N VAL A 107 4.75 15.46 -13.30
CA VAL A 107 3.73 14.55 -12.76
C VAL A 107 2.36 14.96 -13.28
N PHE A 108 1.66 14.08 -13.98
CA PHE A 108 0.26 14.30 -14.29
C PHE A 108 -0.57 13.01 -14.25
N ILE A 109 -1.88 13.19 -14.07
CA ILE A 109 -2.92 12.17 -14.24
C ILE A 109 -4.01 12.71 -15.17
N HIS A 110 -4.41 11.88 -16.12
CA HIS A 110 -5.52 12.15 -17.03
C HIS A 110 -6.80 12.54 -16.25
N PRO A 111 -7.52 13.60 -16.63
CA PRO A 111 -8.65 14.13 -15.86
C PRO A 111 -9.71 13.09 -15.49
N ASP A 112 -10.05 12.18 -16.39
CA ASP A 112 -11.08 11.16 -16.19
C ASP A 112 -10.70 10.11 -15.14
N TYR A 113 -9.41 10.01 -14.78
CA TYR A 113 -8.87 9.08 -13.79
C TYR A 113 -8.44 9.76 -12.47
N ARG A 114 -8.82 11.05 -12.29
CA ARG A 114 -8.61 11.76 -11.02
C ARG A 114 -9.55 11.22 -9.94
N GLY A 115 -9.18 11.37 -8.67
CA GLY A 115 -9.96 10.83 -7.55
C GLY A 115 -9.62 9.37 -7.19
N LEU A 116 -8.88 8.64 -8.02
CA LEU A 116 -8.49 7.24 -7.83
C LEU A 116 -7.14 7.08 -7.09
N ARG A 117 -6.65 8.13 -6.47
CA ARG A 117 -5.37 8.18 -5.72
C ARG A 117 -4.13 7.75 -6.55
N LEU A 118 -4.23 7.72 -7.89
CA LEU A 118 -3.12 7.26 -8.76
C LEU A 118 -1.88 8.15 -8.65
N ALA A 119 -2.06 9.46 -8.52
CA ALA A 119 -0.94 10.37 -8.31
C ALA A 119 -0.21 10.10 -6.98
N ARG A 120 -0.95 9.75 -5.91
CA ARG A 120 -0.36 9.32 -4.63
C ARG A 120 0.53 8.10 -4.82
N ARG A 121 0.06 7.08 -5.56
CA ARG A 121 0.84 5.86 -5.87
C ARG A 121 2.16 6.19 -6.59
N MET A 122 2.15 7.16 -7.52
CA MET A 122 3.39 7.60 -8.18
C MET A 122 4.36 8.28 -7.20
N TYR A 123 3.85 9.07 -6.24
CA TYR A 123 4.70 9.65 -5.21
C TYR A 123 5.29 8.59 -4.28
N GLU A 124 4.50 7.59 -3.91
CA GLU A 124 4.98 6.45 -3.12
C GLU A 124 6.09 5.71 -3.87
N TYR A 125 5.89 5.37 -5.14
CA TYR A 125 6.92 4.77 -5.98
C TYR A 125 8.22 5.61 -6.04
N ARG A 126 8.08 6.95 -6.18
CA ARG A 126 9.25 7.84 -6.15
C ARG A 126 9.97 7.84 -4.80
N LYS A 127 9.23 7.75 -3.69
CA LYS A 127 9.82 7.67 -2.35
C LYS A 127 10.61 6.36 -2.21
N GLU A 128 10.03 5.24 -2.59
CA GLU A 128 10.71 3.93 -2.60
C GLU A 128 11.95 3.94 -3.49
N LEU A 129 11.86 4.54 -4.69
CA LEU A 129 13.01 4.69 -5.58
C LEU A 129 14.11 5.56 -4.94
N CYS A 130 13.74 6.66 -4.28
CA CYS A 130 14.66 7.54 -3.57
C CYS A 130 15.38 6.80 -2.43
N GLU A 131 14.64 6.00 -1.65
CA GLU A 131 15.19 5.15 -0.58
C GLU A 131 16.12 4.07 -1.16
N LYS A 132 15.66 3.34 -2.18
CA LYS A 132 16.43 2.27 -2.86
C LYS A 132 17.75 2.76 -3.45
N LEU A 133 17.77 3.97 -4.00
CA LEU A 133 18.97 4.58 -4.57
C LEU A 133 19.80 5.36 -3.52
N ASN A 134 19.42 5.31 -2.25
CA ASN A 134 20.04 6.06 -1.15
C ASN A 134 20.20 7.56 -1.49
N LEU A 135 19.16 8.16 -2.06
CA LEU A 135 19.14 9.60 -2.33
C LEU A 135 18.63 10.34 -1.09
N LYS A 136 19.16 11.55 -0.86
CA LYS A 136 18.90 12.37 0.33
C LYS A 136 17.45 12.85 0.42
N ALA A 137 16.88 13.21 -0.72
CA ALA A 137 15.54 13.79 -0.78
C ALA A 137 14.95 13.70 -2.18
N ILE A 138 13.62 13.88 -2.25
CA ILE A 138 12.91 14.21 -3.49
C ILE A 138 12.67 15.72 -3.48
N MET A 139 12.98 16.40 -4.56
CA MET A 139 12.72 17.83 -4.71
C MET A 139 12.07 18.14 -6.06
N PHE A 140 11.28 19.18 -6.13
CA PHE A 140 10.72 19.73 -7.38
C PHE A 140 10.11 21.11 -7.16
N GLY A 141 9.91 21.86 -8.25
CA GLY A 141 9.15 23.10 -8.26
C GLY A 141 7.66 22.83 -8.46
N GLY A 142 6.86 23.09 -7.44
CA GLY A 142 5.40 22.99 -7.50
C GLY A 142 4.77 24.30 -7.99
N ARG A 143 3.91 24.24 -9.00
CA ARG A 143 3.13 25.40 -9.48
C ARG A 143 2.12 25.87 -8.44
N LEU A 144 1.68 27.11 -8.57
CA LEU A 144 0.65 27.76 -7.73
C LEU A 144 -0.52 28.24 -8.63
N PRO A 145 -1.27 27.34 -9.29
CA PRO A 145 -2.19 27.73 -10.36
C PRO A 145 -3.30 28.68 -9.94
N ASN A 146 -3.68 28.69 -8.67
CA ASN A 146 -4.68 29.65 -8.15
C ASN A 146 -4.10 30.96 -7.64
N TYR A 147 -2.78 31.15 -7.65
CA TYR A 147 -2.16 32.34 -7.09
C TYR A 147 -2.54 33.63 -7.84
N HIS A 148 -2.76 33.57 -9.16
CA HIS A 148 -3.19 34.74 -9.94
C HIS A 148 -4.44 35.43 -9.37
N LYS A 149 -5.34 34.69 -8.72
CA LYS A 149 -6.59 35.19 -8.11
C LYS A 149 -6.32 36.05 -6.87
N TYR A 150 -5.15 35.91 -6.26
CA TYR A 150 -4.79 36.52 -4.99
C TYR A 150 -3.55 37.42 -5.10
N ALA A 151 -2.89 37.46 -6.23
CA ALA A 151 -1.60 38.13 -6.41
C ALA A 151 -1.62 39.64 -6.12
N GLU A 152 -2.78 40.30 -6.30
CA GLU A 152 -2.96 41.70 -5.96
C GLU A 152 -3.21 41.94 -4.46
N GLN A 153 -3.61 40.91 -3.73
CA GLN A 153 -4.02 41.01 -2.33
C GLN A 153 -2.94 40.55 -1.36
N MET A 154 -2.09 39.59 -1.79
CA MET A 154 -1.08 39.02 -0.91
C MET A 154 0.16 38.53 -1.67
N ARG A 155 1.30 38.48 -0.94
CA ARG A 155 2.55 37.95 -1.48
C ARG A 155 2.51 36.41 -1.60
N PRO A 156 3.33 35.79 -2.47
CA PRO A 156 3.36 34.33 -2.64
C PRO A 156 3.57 33.56 -1.34
N LYS A 157 4.40 34.04 -0.43
CA LYS A 157 4.64 33.39 0.86
C LYS A 157 3.38 33.38 1.73
N GLU A 158 2.67 34.50 1.79
CA GLU A 158 1.42 34.59 2.56
C GLU A 158 0.33 33.69 1.97
N TYR A 159 0.24 33.64 0.63
CA TYR A 159 -0.65 32.72 -0.08
C TYR A 159 -0.38 31.26 0.30
N ILE A 160 0.89 30.83 0.28
CA ILE A 160 1.31 29.48 0.66
C ILE A 160 0.95 29.18 2.12
N ASP A 161 1.19 30.12 3.02
CA ASP A 161 0.87 29.94 4.44
C ASP A 161 -0.65 29.77 4.65
N LYS A 162 -1.48 30.53 3.92
CA LYS A 162 -2.94 30.39 3.95
C LYS A 162 -3.41 29.06 3.33
N VAL A 163 -2.76 28.57 2.29
CA VAL A 163 -3.05 27.24 1.74
C VAL A 163 -2.69 26.13 2.76
N ARG A 164 -1.55 26.25 3.44
CA ARG A 164 -1.17 25.30 4.51
C ARG A 164 -2.16 25.30 5.67
N GLN A 165 -2.72 26.46 6.02
CA GLN A 165 -3.75 26.62 7.05
C GLN A 165 -5.15 26.19 6.57
N ARG A 166 -5.30 25.82 5.29
CA ARG A 166 -6.56 25.48 4.61
C ARG A 166 -7.55 26.64 4.53
N GLU A 167 -7.10 27.88 4.63
CA GLU A 167 -7.91 29.07 4.41
C GLU A 167 -8.13 29.32 2.91
N ILE A 168 -7.19 28.91 2.08
CA ILE A 168 -7.26 28.98 0.61
C ILE A 168 -7.07 27.57 0.06
N VAL A 169 -7.86 27.23 -0.97
CA VAL A 169 -7.75 25.95 -1.69
C VAL A 169 -6.89 26.15 -2.94
N ASP A 170 -5.69 25.60 -2.91
CA ASP A 170 -4.88 25.37 -4.11
C ASP A 170 -4.73 23.86 -4.30
N PRO A 171 -5.35 23.27 -5.34
CA PRO A 171 -5.42 21.82 -5.46
C PRO A 171 -4.06 21.17 -5.69
N VAL A 172 -3.13 21.87 -6.37
CA VAL A 172 -1.78 21.34 -6.64
C VAL A 172 -0.94 21.36 -5.37
N LEU A 173 -0.86 22.51 -4.70
CA LEU A 173 -0.07 22.63 -3.47
C LEU A 173 -0.62 21.75 -2.34
N LEU A 174 -1.95 21.74 -2.13
CA LEU A 174 -2.57 20.89 -1.11
C LEU A 174 -2.31 19.40 -1.36
N PHE A 175 -2.38 18.98 -2.62
CA PHE A 175 -2.07 17.58 -2.96
C PHE A 175 -0.61 17.24 -2.61
N GLN A 176 0.34 18.11 -2.94
CA GLN A 176 1.76 17.91 -2.63
C GLN A 176 2.03 17.88 -1.12
N LEU A 177 1.41 18.79 -0.36
CA LEU A 177 1.50 18.80 1.10
C LEU A 177 0.89 17.54 1.74
N SER A 178 -0.21 17.01 1.17
CA SER A 178 -0.87 15.78 1.64
C SER A 178 -0.06 14.50 1.35
N ASN A 179 0.99 14.60 0.55
CA ASN A 179 1.95 13.52 0.28
C ASN A 179 3.29 13.76 1.01
N ASP A 180 3.27 14.41 2.16
CA ASP A 180 4.40 14.66 3.07
C ASP A 180 5.51 15.53 2.50
N PHE A 181 5.24 16.27 1.42
CA PHE A 181 6.17 17.28 0.95
C PHE A 181 6.01 18.55 1.75
N HIS A 182 7.11 19.19 2.05
CA HIS A 182 7.12 20.49 2.72
C HIS A 182 7.73 21.59 1.84
N VAL A 183 7.22 22.80 1.99
CA VAL A 183 7.72 23.95 1.25
C VAL A 183 9.04 24.43 1.86
N ARG A 184 10.10 24.39 1.09
CA ARG A 184 11.43 24.94 1.48
C ARG A 184 11.51 26.42 1.26
N LYS A 185 11.06 26.88 0.10
CA LYS A 185 11.08 28.28 -0.27
C LYS A 185 10.18 28.59 -1.47
N VAL A 186 9.99 29.89 -1.73
CA VAL A 186 9.37 30.41 -2.94
C VAL A 186 10.46 30.67 -3.98
N MET A 187 10.27 30.16 -5.20
CA MET A 187 11.13 30.41 -6.34
C MET A 187 10.49 31.43 -7.27
N ARG A 188 11.31 32.34 -7.84
CA ARG A 188 10.87 33.34 -8.83
C ARG A 188 11.28 32.89 -10.23
N ASN A 189 10.42 33.15 -11.20
CA ASN A 189 10.66 32.81 -12.62
C ASN A 189 11.03 31.32 -12.84
N TYR A 190 10.50 30.43 -12.01
CA TYR A 190 10.76 29.01 -12.15
C TYR A 190 10.28 28.50 -13.51
N LEU A 191 9.05 28.85 -13.90
CA LEU A 191 8.45 28.67 -15.23
C LEU A 191 8.09 30.08 -15.77
N PRO A 192 8.88 30.66 -16.68
CA PRO A 192 8.66 32.02 -17.14
C PRO A 192 7.32 32.26 -17.86
N ASN A 193 6.71 31.22 -18.40
CA ASN A 193 5.44 31.30 -19.13
C ASN A 193 4.21 30.94 -18.27
N ASP A 194 4.39 30.67 -16.96
CA ASP A 194 3.29 30.29 -16.06
C ASP A 194 2.60 31.54 -15.47
N GLU A 195 1.67 32.09 -16.23
CA GLU A 195 0.87 33.24 -15.82
C GLU A 195 -0.06 32.94 -14.65
N GLU A 196 -0.57 31.72 -14.54
CA GLU A 196 -1.46 31.29 -13.44
C GLU A 196 -0.75 31.37 -12.08
N SER A 197 0.51 30.97 -12.04
CA SER A 197 1.34 31.07 -10.83
C SER A 197 2.06 32.42 -10.72
N ARG A 198 1.80 33.36 -11.63
CA ARG A 198 2.54 34.62 -11.72
C ARG A 198 4.06 34.43 -11.72
N HIS A 199 4.51 33.38 -12.45
CA HIS A 199 5.91 32.94 -12.57
C HIS A 199 6.56 32.44 -11.26
N TYR A 200 5.77 32.26 -10.18
CA TYR A 200 6.26 31.74 -8.91
C TYR A 200 6.03 30.23 -8.83
N ALA A 201 6.92 29.55 -8.11
CA ALA A 201 6.75 28.17 -7.71
C ALA A 201 7.17 27.94 -6.25
N CYS A 202 6.72 26.86 -5.65
CA CYS A 202 7.24 26.38 -4.39
C CYS A 202 8.34 25.36 -4.65
N LEU A 203 9.52 25.54 -4.08
CA LEU A 203 10.46 24.44 -3.95
C LEU A 203 9.96 23.51 -2.85
N LEU A 204 9.52 22.34 -3.25
CA LEU A 204 9.00 21.30 -2.37
C LEU A 204 10.06 20.24 -2.16
N GLN A 205 10.08 19.67 -0.95
CA GLN A 205 11.02 18.64 -0.55
C GLN A 205 10.34 17.60 0.32
N TRP A 206 10.66 16.35 0.06
CA TRP A 206 10.45 15.23 0.95
C TRP A 206 11.81 14.65 1.33
N ASP A 207 12.08 14.47 2.62
CA ASP A 207 13.36 14.00 3.12
C ASP A 207 13.35 12.48 3.28
N ASN A 208 14.34 11.82 2.69
CA ASN A 208 14.58 10.40 2.95
C ASN A 208 15.23 10.24 4.33
N ILE A 209 14.44 9.85 5.31
CA ILE A 209 14.91 9.64 6.69
C ILE A 209 15.92 8.48 6.81
N TYR A 210 15.99 7.61 5.81
CA TYR A 210 16.92 6.48 5.75
C TYR A 210 18.22 6.80 5.00
N TYR A 211 18.37 8.04 4.49
CA TYR A 211 19.56 8.46 3.78
C TYR A 211 20.82 8.32 4.62
N GLN A 212 21.80 7.64 4.07
CA GLN A 212 23.14 7.53 4.65
C GLN A 212 24.10 8.25 3.75
N ALA A 213 24.80 9.26 4.31
CA ALA A 213 25.85 9.96 3.58
C ALA A 213 26.93 8.97 3.14
N PRO A 214 27.50 9.07 1.93
CA PRO A 214 28.54 8.17 1.47
C PRO A 214 29.72 8.19 2.45
N THR A 215 29.88 7.15 3.22
CA THR A 215 31.13 6.78 3.87
C THR A 215 31.85 5.82 2.93
N GLU A 216 33.17 5.74 2.95
CA GLU A 216 33.96 4.88 2.04
C GLU A 216 33.72 3.36 2.21
N GLU A 217 32.73 2.97 3.00
CA GLU A 217 32.32 1.58 3.23
C GLU A 217 31.03 1.24 2.47
N TYR A 218 31.03 0.07 1.84
CA TYR A 218 29.95 -0.51 1.04
C TYR A 218 28.57 -0.41 1.72
N ILE A 219 27.63 0.33 1.10
CA ILE A 219 26.24 0.42 1.55
C ILE A 219 25.42 -0.61 0.77
N LEU A 220 24.95 -1.65 1.46
CA LEU A 220 23.90 -2.54 0.91
C LEU A 220 22.56 -1.80 0.87
N PRO A 221 21.78 -1.94 -0.22
CA PRO A 221 20.45 -1.35 -0.27
C PRO A 221 19.56 -1.93 0.82
N LYS A 222 19.02 -1.06 1.66
CA LYS A 222 18.14 -1.46 2.78
C LYS A 222 16.73 -1.63 2.22
N THR A 223 16.29 -2.87 2.09
CA THR A 223 14.91 -3.17 1.73
C THR A 223 14.06 -3.22 3.01
N THR A 224 13.12 -2.31 3.16
CA THR A 224 12.19 -2.27 4.30
C THR A 224 10.79 -2.60 3.82
N VAL A 225 10.14 -3.58 4.45
CA VAL A 225 8.73 -3.91 4.23
C VAL A 225 7.93 -3.45 5.44
N ARG A 226 6.88 -2.67 5.23
CA ARG A 226 5.98 -2.19 6.28
C ARG A 226 4.71 -3.02 6.29
N VAL A 227 4.36 -3.55 7.46
CA VAL A 227 3.19 -4.42 7.63
C VAL A 227 2.23 -3.81 8.65
N GLY A 228 0.99 -3.59 8.24
CA GLY A 228 -0.11 -3.30 9.14
C GLY A 228 -0.81 -4.58 9.57
N ILE A 229 -1.12 -4.70 10.85
CA ILE A 229 -1.80 -5.86 11.42
C ILE A 229 -3.11 -5.40 12.04
N VAL A 230 -4.20 -6.00 11.62
CA VAL A 230 -5.51 -5.68 12.17
C VAL A 230 -5.82 -6.61 13.33
N GLN A 231 -5.81 -6.10 14.54
CA GLN A 231 -6.40 -6.80 15.68
C GLN A 231 -7.91 -6.52 15.66
N TRP A 232 -8.63 -7.43 15.03
CA TRP A 232 -10.05 -7.26 14.77
C TRP A 232 -10.87 -7.45 16.04
N GLN A 233 -11.73 -6.46 16.35
CA GLN A 233 -12.72 -6.63 17.39
C GLN A 233 -14.01 -7.18 16.81
N MET A 234 -14.40 -8.37 17.23
CA MET A 234 -15.68 -8.99 16.87
C MET A 234 -16.83 -8.17 17.46
N ARG A 235 -17.68 -7.66 16.59
CA ARG A 235 -18.89 -6.88 16.91
C ARG A 235 -20.02 -7.32 16.01
N SER A 236 -21.27 -7.13 16.44
CA SER A 236 -22.42 -7.38 15.58
C SER A 236 -22.52 -6.33 14.47
N TYR A 237 -22.62 -6.76 13.23
CA TYR A 237 -22.91 -5.93 12.07
C TYR A 237 -24.25 -6.33 11.46
N LYS A 238 -25.02 -5.34 11.01
CA LYS A 238 -26.33 -5.59 10.42
C LYS A 238 -26.23 -5.96 8.94
N THR A 239 -25.26 -5.43 8.26
CA THR A 239 -25.08 -5.62 6.81
C THR A 239 -23.61 -5.89 6.46
N LEU A 240 -23.36 -6.39 5.27
CA LEU A 240 -22.01 -6.49 4.74
C LEU A 240 -21.38 -5.09 4.56
N ASP A 241 -22.19 -4.08 4.25
CA ASP A 241 -21.71 -2.71 4.12
C ASP A 241 -21.22 -2.15 5.45
N ASP A 242 -21.96 -2.38 6.55
CA ASP A 242 -21.52 -1.96 7.91
C ASP A 242 -20.17 -2.61 8.28
N LEU A 243 -19.97 -3.88 7.91
CA LEU A 243 -18.70 -4.58 8.13
C LEU A 243 -17.59 -3.97 7.28
N PHE A 244 -17.88 -3.63 6.02
CA PHE A 244 -16.89 -3.07 5.11
C PHE A 244 -16.55 -1.60 5.39
N GLU A 245 -17.42 -0.83 6.02
CA GLU A 245 -17.04 0.49 6.55
C GLU A 245 -15.89 0.37 7.57
N GLN A 246 -15.94 -0.65 8.43
CA GLN A 246 -14.86 -0.91 9.39
C GLN A 246 -13.61 -1.47 8.71
N VAL A 247 -13.76 -2.36 7.72
CA VAL A 247 -12.64 -2.88 6.93
C VAL A 247 -11.93 -1.73 6.22
N GLU A 248 -12.66 -0.87 5.53
CA GLU A 248 -12.11 0.29 4.83
C GLU A 248 -11.38 1.25 5.77
N PHE A 249 -11.94 1.51 6.95
CA PHE A 249 -11.28 2.32 7.98
C PHE A 249 -9.89 1.79 8.34
N PHE A 250 -9.74 0.48 8.55
CA PHE A 250 -8.45 -0.12 8.87
C PHE A 250 -7.49 -0.05 7.67
N VAL A 251 -7.97 -0.37 6.46
CA VAL A 251 -7.14 -0.31 5.25
C VAL A 251 -6.66 1.11 4.99
N ASP A 252 -7.53 2.12 5.11
CA ASP A 252 -7.17 3.54 4.96
C ASP A 252 -6.13 3.97 6.00
N SER A 253 -6.37 3.63 7.27
CA SER A 253 -5.46 3.95 8.37
C SER A 253 -4.07 3.35 8.15
N VAL A 254 -4.00 2.05 7.82
CA VAL A 254 -2.73 1.35 7.57
C VAL A 254 -2.03 1.89 6.33
N SER A 255 -2.77 2.18 5.26
CA SER A 255 -2.20 2.77 4.04
C SER A 255 -1.65 4.18 4.28
N GLY A 256 -2.24 4.92 5.22
CA GLY A 256 -1.76 6.24 5.65
C GLY A 256 -0.32 6.21 6.19
N TYR A 257 0.10 5.09 6.77
CA TYR A 257 1.48 4.85 7.22
C TYR A 257 2.40 4.29 6.12
N GLN A 258 1.95 4.29 4.86
CA GLN A 258 2.71 3.76 3.71
C GLN A 258 3.08 2.28 3.90
N SER A 259 2.17 1.50 4.47
CA SER A 259 2.39 0.06 4.66
C SER A 259 2.26 -0.69 3.33
N ASP A 260 3.08 -1.71 3.15
CA ASP A 260 3.09 -2.57 1.97
C ASP A 260 2.01 -3.65 2.04
N PHE A 261 1.76 -4.11 3.27
CA PHE A 261 0.75 -5.14 3.55
C PHE A 261 -0.19 -4.71 4.67
N VAL A 262 -1.43 -5.20 4.59
CA VAL A 262 -2.33 -5.28 5.73
C VAL A 262 -2.84 -6.72 5.87
N LEU A 263 -2.81 -7.24 7.12
CA LEU A 263 -3.27 -8.58 7.46
C LEU A 263 -4.54 -8.51 8.30
N PHE A 264 -5.61 -9.16 7.82
CA PHE A 264 -6.84 -9.43 8.57
C PHE A 264 -6.81 -10.82 9.19
N PRO A 265 -7.57 -11.08 10.29
CA PRO A 265 -7.59 -12.38 10.94
C PRO A 265 -8.51 -13.40 10.27
N GLU A 266 -8.41 -14.65 10.73
CA GLU A 266 -9.30 -15.73 10.34
C GLU A 266 -10.75 -15.42 10.74
N TYR A 267 -11.70 -15.72 9.88
CA TYR A 267 -13.15 -15.53 10.08
C TYR A 267 -13.54 -14.11 10.55
N PHE A 268 -12.86 -13.09 10.08
CA PHE A 268 -13.20 -11.69 10.44
C PHE A 268 -14.65 -11.33 10.08
N ASN A 269 -15.28 -12.07 9.16
CA ASN A 269 -16.67 -11.93 8.72
C ASN A 269 -17.69 -12.70 9.58
N ALA A 270 -17.24 -13.42 10.62
CA ALA A 270 -18.09 -14.17 11.55
C ALA A 270 -19.28 -13.37 12.12
N PRO A 271 -19.19 -12.05 12.37
CA PRO A 271 -20.34 -11.26 12.82
C PRO A 271 -21.59 -11.37 11.95
N LEU A 272 -21.43 -11.63 10.64
CA LEU A 272 -22.55 -11.82 9.72
C LEU A 272 -23.28 -13.14 9.94
N MET A 273 -22.67 -14.10 10.63
CA MET A 273 -23.29 -15.42 10.97
C MET A 273 -24.49 -15.29 11.89
N ALA A 274 -24.59 -14.21 12.66
CA ALA A 274 -25.75 -13.96 13.53
C ALA A 274 -27.11 -13.95 12.79
N ARG A 275 -27.08 -13.77 11.47
CA ARG A 275 -28.27 -13.84 10.61
C ARG A 275 -28.80 -15.26 10.40
N PHE A 276 -28.00 -16.25 10.69
CA PHE A 276 -28.27 -17.68 10.46
C PHE A 276 -28.39 -18.45 11.79
N ASN A 277 -28.69 -17.78 12.91
CA ASN A 277 -28.77 -18.44 14.22
C ASN A 277 -29.94 -19.40 14.38
N ASP A 278 -30.96 -19.31 13.50
CA ASP A 278 -32.15 -20.15 13.57
C ASP A 278 -31.98 -21.53 12.87
N VAL A 279 -30.80 -21.76 12.28
CA VAL A 279 -30.45 -23.00 11.58
C VAL A 279 -29.27 -23.69 12.27
N SER A 280 -28.93 -24.90 11.82
CA SER A 280 -27.78 -25.66 12.36
C SER A 280 -26.46 -24.93 12.08
N GLU A 281 -25.43 -25.20 12.88
CA GLU A 281 -24.09 -24.62 12.72
C GLU A 281 -23.50 -24.86 11.32
N SER A 282 -23.72 -26.06 10.78
CA SER A 282 -23.28 -26.42 9.43
C SER A 282 -24.03 -25.66 8.34
N GLU A 283 -25.29 -25.32 8.53
CA GLU A 283 -26.06 -24.48 7.61
C GLU A 283 -25.69 -23.01 7.77
N ALA A 284 -25.45 -22.57 9.00
CA ALA A 284 -25.05 -21.19 9.29
C ALA A 284 -23.71 -20.81 8.62
N ILE A 285 -22.70 -21.67 8.73
CA ILE A 285 -21.40 -21.43 8.09
C ILE A 285 -21.49 -21.45 6.55
N ARG A 286 -22.35 -22.28 5.98
CA ARG A 286 -22.64 -22.29 4.54
C ARG A 286 -23.41 -21.05 4.12
N GLY A 287 -24.29 -20.53 4.98
CA GLY A 287 -24.92 -19.23 4.79
C GLY A 287 -23.90 -18.08 4.78
N LEU A 288 -22.87 -18.14 5.63
CA LEU A 288 -21.78 -17.16 5.63
C LEU A 288 -20.95 -17.23 4.34
N ALA A 289 -20.75 -18.41 3.77
CA ALA A 289 -19.96 -18.63 2.56
C ALA A 289 -20.52 -17.88 1.32
N GLN A 290 -21.80 -17.52 1.31
CA GLN A 290 -22.40 -16.78 0.19
C GLN A 290 -21.82 -15.37 -0.01
N TYR A 291 -21.20 -14.79 1.03
CA TYR A 291 -20.59 -13.45 0.94
C TYR A 291 -19.15 -13.45 0.42
N THR A 292 -18.52 -14.61 0.30
CA THR A 292 -17.05 -14.72 0.11
C THR A 292 -16.56 -14.12 -1.19
N ASP A 293 -17.28 -14.30 -2.29
CA ASP A 293 -16.88 -13.71 -3.58
C ASP A 293 -17.05 -12.18 -3.58
N GLU A 294 -18.15 -11.68 -3.02
CA GLU A 294 -18.36 -10.24 -2.88
C GLU A 294 -17.30 -9.61 -1.95
N ILE A 295 -16.96 -10.29 -0.85
CA ILE A 295 -15.92 -9.85 0.07
C ILE A 295 -14.57 -9.76 -0.65
N ARG A 296 -14.19 -10.79 -1.44
CA ARG A 296 -12.97 -10.78 -2.26
C ARG A 296 -12.94 -9.57 -3.19
N ASP A 297 -14.01 -9.33 -3.94
CA ASP A 297 -14.06 -8.28 -4.95
C ASP A 297 -13.96 -6.89 -4.29
N ARG A 298 -14.59 -6.70 -3.13
CA ARG A 298 -14.46 -5.49 -2.32
C ARG A 298 -13.02 -5.28 -1.81
N PHE A 299 -12.34 -6.33 -1.37
CA PHE A 299 -10.92 -6.22 -0.96
C PHE A 299 -10.00 -5.90 -2.14
N ILE A 300 -10.25 -6.44 -3.33
CA ILE A 300 -9.52 -6.06 -4.55
C ILE A 300 -9.69 -4.56 -4.82
N ALA A 301 -10.92 -4.05 -4.73
CA ALA A 301 -11.18 -2.62 -4.91
C ALA A 301 -10.46 -1.75 -3.87
N LEU A 302 -10.42 -2.18 -2.60
CA LEU A 302 -9.68 -1.49 -1.54
C LEU A 302 -8.16 -1.56 -1.76
N ALA A 303 -7.62 -2.70 -2.20
CA ALA A 303 -6.19 -2.85 -2.50
C ALA A 303 -5.74 -1.86 -3.58
N ILE A 304 -6.54 -1.70 -4.63
CA ILE A 304 -6.33 -0.71 -5.69
C ILE A 304 -6.46 0.72 -5.13
N LYS A 305 -7.57 1.00 -4.43
CA LYS A 305 -7.91 2.34 -3.93
C LYS A 305 -6.85 2.89 -2.99
N PHE A 306 -6.34 2.05 -2.09
CA PHE A 306 -5.43 2.43 -1.02
C PHE A 306 -3.96 2.10 -1.31
N ASN A 307 -3.65 1.52 -2.48
CA ASN A 307 -2.30 1.14 -2.90
C ASN A 307 -1.57 0.23 -1.89
N ILE A 308 -2.21 -0.83 -1.45
CA ILE A 308 -1.69 -1.74 -0.43
C ILE A 308 -2.01 -3.19 -0.78
N ASN A 309 -1.09 -4.11 -0.53
CA ASN A 309 -1.39 -5.53 -0.64
C ASN A 309 -2.21 -5.98 0.58
N ILE A 310 -3.33 -6.66 0.36
CA ILE A 310 -4.23 -7.08 1.43
C ILE A 310 -4.24 -8.60 1.54
N ILE A 311 -3.91 -9.10 2.73
CA ILE A 311 -4.14 -10.49 3.10
C ILE A 311 -5.46 -10.51 3.87
N THR A 312 -6.50 -11.04 3.23
CA THR A 312 -7.90 -10.88 3.68
C THR A 312 -8.24 -11.64 4.96
N GLY A 313 -7.26 -12.28 5.61
CA GLY A 313 -7.57 -13.26 6.63
C GLY A 313 -8.13 -14.53 6.01
N SER A 314 -9.21 -15.05 6.56
CA SER A 314 -9.90 -16.17 5.91
C SER A 314 -11.40 -16.17 6.17
N MET A 315 -12.13 -16.94 5.36
CA MET A 315 -13.58 -17.06 5.38
C MET A 315 -14.03 -18.37 4.73
N PRO A 316 -15.27 -18.84 5.01
CA PRO A 316 -15.76 -20.07 4.40
C PRO A 316 -16.11 -19.87 2.93
N GLN A 317 -15.78 -20.84 2.08
CA GLN A 317 -16.18 -20.87 0.67
C GLN A 317 -16.66 -22.26 0.27
N ILE A 318 -17.78 -22.31 -0.45
CA ILE A 318 -18.24 -23.53 -1.11
C ILE A 318 -17.63 -23.55 -2.51
N LYS A 319 -16.87 -24.60 -2.85
CA LYS A 319 -16.27 -24.75 -4.17
C LYS A 319 -17.16 -25.59 -5.11
N ASP A 320 -16.71 -25.72 -6.36
CA ASP A 320 -17.42 -26.43 -7.42
C ASP A 320 -17.69 -27.90 -7.08
N ASP A 321 -16.91 -28.50 -6.20
CA ASP A 321 -17.12 -29.87 -5.69
C ASP A 321 -18.21 -29.95 -4.60
N GLY A 322 -18.84 -28.82 -4.25
CA GLY A 322 -19.87 -28.72 -3.22
C GLY A 322 -19.35 -28.81 -1.78
N GLN A 323 -18.01 -28.93 -1.60
CA GLN A 323 -17.40 -28.97 -0.29
C GLN A 323 -17.16 -27.57 0.25
N LEU A 324 -17.14 -27.44 1.58
CA LEU A 324 -16.85 -26.21 2.29
C LEU A 324 -15.38 -26.17 2.68
N TYR A 325 -14.71 -25.06 2.37
CA TYR A 325 -13.31 -24.80 2.68
C TYR A 325 -13.16 -23.50 3.45
N ASN A 326 -12.08 -23.38 4.22
CA ASN A 326 -11.65 -22.13 4.81
C ASN A 326 -10.58 -21.52 3.88
N VAL A 327 -10.90 -20.40 3.23
CA VAL A 327 -10.06 -19.78 2.21
C VAL A 327 -9.78 -18.33 2.54
N GLY A 328 -8.67 -17.80 2.02
CA GLY A 328 -8.39 -16.39 2.02
C GLY A 328 -7.77 -15.94 0.70
N PHE A 329 -7.61 -14.64 0.55
CA PHE A 329 -7.11 -14.04 -0.69
C PHE A 329 -5.95 -13.09 -0.39
N LEU A 330 -4.92 -13.18 -1.19
CA LEU A 330 -3.95 -12.11 -1.36
C LEU A 330 -4.46 -11.20 -2.48
N CYS A 331 -4.95 -10.03 -2.13
CA CYS A 331 -5.36 -9.00 -3.08
C CYS A 331 -4.22 -8.00 -3.23
N ARG A 332 -3.60 -7.95 -4.42
CA ARG A 332 -2.46 -7.07 -4.68
C ARG A 332 -2.92 -5.67 -5.06
N ARG A 333 -2.05 -4.71 -4.84
CA ARG A 333 -2.29 -3.28 -5.15
C ARG A 333 -2.47 -2.98 -6.64
N ASP A 334 -2.09 -3.91 -7.52
CA ASP A 334 -2.32 -3.82 -8.97
C ASP A 334 -3.67 -4.37 -9.44
N GLY A 335 -4.47 -4.93 -8.51
CA GLY A 335 -5.77 -5.53 -8.76
C GLY A 335 -5.74 -7.02 -9.06
N THR A 336 -4.57 -7.63 -9.13
CA THR A 336 -4.47 -9.09 -9.22
C THR A 336 -4.70 -9.74 -7.85
N TYR A 337 -5.20 -10.98 -7.85
CA TYR A 337 -5.39 -11.71 -6.60
C TYR A 337 -5.04 -13.19 -6.75
N GLU A 338 -4.72 -13.82 -5.62
CA GLU A 338 -4.54 -15.26 -5.51
C GLU A 338 -5.21 -15.79 -4.24
N MET A 339 -5.70 -17.03 -4.31
CA MET A 339 -6.36 -17.70 -3.19
C MET A 339 -5.38 -18.61 -2.45
N TYR A 340 -5.49 -18.66 -1.14
CA TYR A 340 -4.86 -19.66 -0.26
C TYR A 340 -5.92 -20.36 0.58
N GLU A 341 -5.60 -21.56 1.08
CA GLU A 341 -6.54 -22.46 1.75
C GLU A 341 -5.96 -22.95 3.06
N LYS A 342 -6.82 -23.16 4.06
CA LYS A 342 -6.47 -23.89 5.27
C LYS A 342 -6.29 -25.36 4.94
N LEU A 343 -5.10 -25.90 5.19
CA LEU A 343 -4.77 -27.31 4.88
C LEU A 343 -5.23 -28.26 5.97
N HIS A 344 -5.00 -27.87 7.24
CA HIS A 344 -5.36 -28.66 8.41
C HIS A 344 -6.56 -28.03 9.10
N VAL A 345 -7.73 -28.62 8.90
CA VAL A 345 -8.93 -28.23 9.64
C VAL A 345 -8.90 -28.80 11.05
N THR A 346 -9.38 -28.02 12.03
CA THR A 346 -9.49 -28.51 13.40
C THR A 346 -10.58 -29.56 13.53
N PRO A 347 -10.54 -30.45 14.56
CA PRO A 347 -11.59 -31.40 14.82
C PRO A 347 -12.99 -30.75 14.93
N ASP A 348 -13.07 -29.56 15.54
CA ASP A 348 -14.33 -28.83 15.71
C ASP A 348 -14.85 -28.29 14.38
N GLU A 349 -13.99 -27.69 13.55
CA GLU A 349 -14.36 -27.23 12.19
C GLU A 349 -14.88 -28.39 11.33
N MET A 350 -14.24 -29.57 11.42
CA MET A 350 -14.68 -30.74 10.70
C MET A 350 -16.03 -31.27 11.23
N LYS A 351 -16.17 -31.37 12.56
CA LYS A 351 -17.34 -31.97 13.20
C LYS A 351 -18.57 -31.07 13.15
N CYS A 352 -18.40 -29.79 13.49
CA CYS A 352 -19.53 -28.86 13.63
C CYS A 352 -19.92 -28.21 12.30
N TRP A 353 -18.94 -27.90 11.44
CA TRP A 353 -19.18 -27.18 10.19
C TRP A 353 -19.03 -28.01 8.94
N GLY A 354 -18.40 -29.19 9.02
CA GLY A 354 -18.15 -30.04 7.88
C GLY A 354 -17.15 -29.44 6.89
N LEU A 355 -16.12 -28.75 7.40
CA LEU A 355 -15.05 -28.21 6.58
C LEU A 355 -14.15 -29.33 6.04
N SER A 356 -13.68 -29.11 4.81
CA SER A 356 -12.66 -29.92 4.14
C SER A 356 -11.31 -29.19 4.15
N GLY A 357 -10.22 -29.93 4.31
CA GLY A 357 -8.87 -29.39 4.19
C GLY A 357 -8.51 -29.07 2.75
N GLY A 358 -7.76 -27.98 2.56
CA GLY A 358 -7.15 -27.61 1.27
C GLY A 358 -6.12 -28.64 0.80
N LYS A 359 -5.67 -28.50 -0.46
CA LYS A 359 -4.77 -29.47 -1.10
C LYS A 359 -3.47 -28.86 -1.62
N THR A 360 -3.35 -27.54 -1.60
CA THR A 360 -2.22 -26.82 -2.21
C THR A 360 -1.50 -25.97 -1.19
N ILE A 361 -0.17 -26.08 -1.19
CA ILE A 361 0.74 -25.18 -0.48
C ILE A 361 1.58 -24.47 -1.51
N ARG A 362 1.78 -23.16 -1.36
CA ARG A 362 2.61 -22.35 -2.26
C ARG A 362 3.02 -21.04 -1.61
N THR A 363 4.06 -20.46 -2.16
CA THR A 363 4.47 -19.09 -1.89
C THR A 363 3.86 -18.13 -2.91
N PHE A 364 3.84 -16.84 -2.58
CA PHE A 364 3.29 -15.79 -3.44
C PHE A 364 4.34 -14.72 -3.67
N GLU A 365 4.56 -14.38 -4.94
CA GLU A 365 5.37 -13.23 -5.31
C GLU A 365 4.55 -11.94 -5.17
N THR A 366 5.16 -10.92 -4.57
CA THR A 366 4.62 -9.57 -4.50
C THR A 366 5.67 -8.56 -4.96
N ASP A 367 5.27 -7.32 -5.11
CA ASP A 367 6.17 -6.23 -5.51
C ASP A 367 7.23 -5.87 -4.45
N CYS A 368 7.11 -6.35 -3.23
CA CYS A 368 8.00 -6.00 -2.11
C CYS A 368 8.59 -7.18 -1.34
N ALA A 369 8.00 -8.38 -1.43
CA ALA A 369 8.51 -9.58 -0.76
C ALA A 369 7.89 -10.86 -1.35
N LYS A 370 8.58 -11.99 -1.19
CA LYS A 370 8.02 -13.32 -1.38
C LYS A 370 7.41 -13.81 -0.07
N ILE A 371 6.12 -14.09 -0.08
CA ILE A 371 5.36 -14.38 1.14
C ILE A 371 4.75 -15.78 1.15
N GLY A 372 4.46 -16.27 2.34
CA GLY A 372 3.62 -17.43 2.60
C GLY A 372 2.42 -17.06 3.45
N VAL A 373 1.34 -17.83 3.36
CA VAL A 373 0.18 -17.69 4.26
C VAL A 373 -0.21 -19.07 4.79
N LEU A 374 -0.30 -19.20 6.12
CA LEU A 374 -0.80 -20.38 6.82
C LEU A 374 -1.94 -19.95 7.74
N ILE A 375 -3.07 -20.63 7.66
CA ILE A 375 -4.26 -20.25 8.43
C ILE A 375 -4.29 -20.99 9.78
N CYS A 376 -4.16 -20.22 10.88
CA CYS A 376 -4.39 -20.67 12.25
C CYS A 376 -3.66 -21.98 12.59
N TYR A 377 -4.39 -23.08 12.68
CA TYR A 377 -3.90 -24.42 13.02
C TYR A 377 -2.76 -24.91 12.12
N ASP A 378 -2.71 -24.47 10.86
CA ASP A 378 -1.64 -24.83 9.93
C ASP A 378 -0.23 -24.44 10.45
N VAL A 379 -0.10 -23.37 11.24
CA VAL A 379 1.18 -22.95 11.78
C VAL A 379 1.78 -23.95 12.78
N GLU A 380 0.94 -24.83 13.35
CA GLU A 380 1.40 -25.87 14.27
C GLU A 380 2.18 -27.02 13.56
N PHE A 381 2.09 -27.08 12.21
CA PHE A 381 2.75 -28.10 11.38
C PHE A 381 4.03 -27.51 10.73
N PRO A 382 5.24 -27.87 11.26
CA PRO A 382 6.49 -27.26 10.79
C PRO A 382 6.83 -27.54 9.34
N GLU A 383 6.34 -28.65 8.78
CA GLU A 383 6.60 -29.06 7.41
C GLU A 383 6.10 -28.01 6.41
N LEU A 384 4.95 -27.40 6.67
CA LEU A 384 4.36 -26.41 5.76
C LEU A 384 5.24 -25.17 5.61
N SER A 385 5.66 -24.61 6.73
CA SER A 385 6.55 -23.43 6.70
C SER A 385 7.92 -23.77 6.12
N ARG A 386 8.44 -24.97 6.37
CA ARG A 386 9.72 -25.44 5.82
C ARG A 386 9.68 -25.54 4.30
N ILE A 387 8.59 -26.08 3.73
CA ILE A 387 8.38 -26.14 2.27
C ILE A 387 8.40 -24.72 1.69
N MET A 388 7.62 -23.79 2.25
CA MET A 388 7.57 -22.41 1.80
C MET A 388 8.93 -21.70 1.93
N ALA A 389 9.66 -21.93 3.01
CA ALA A 389 10.99 -21.37 3.22
C ALA A 389 11.99 -21.88 2.17
N SER A 390 11.92 -23.18 1.82
CA SER A 390 12.77 -23.74 0.76
C SER A 390 12.49 -23.16 -0.63
N GLU A 391 11.30 -22.59 -0.82
CA GLU A 391 10.93 -21.82 -2.02
C GLU A 391 11.34 -20.35 -1.96
N GLY A 392 11.97 -19.90 -0.86
CA GLY A 392 12.48 -18.54 -0.69
C GLY A 392 11.49 -17.57 -0.03
N MET A 393 10.54 -18.07 0.75
CA MET A 393 9.64 -17.24 1.55
C MET A 393 10.43 -16.36 2.53
N GLN A 394 10.11 -15.08 2.57
CA GLN A 394 10.73 -14.08 3.46
C GLN A 394 9.81 -13.72 4.65
N ILE A 395 8.49 -13.68 4.41
CA ILE A 395 7.48 -13.33 5.41
C ILE A 395 6.38 -14.38 5.39
N LEU A 396 6.08 -14.95 6.56
CA LEU A 396 4.94 -15.82 6.77
C LEU A 396 3.82 -15.04 7.46
N PHE A 397 2.64 -14.99 6.87
CA PHE A 397 1.44 -14.41 7.45
C PHE A 397 0.54 -15.51 8.03
N VAL A 398 0.05 -15.28 9.25
CA VAL A 398 -0.79 -16.26 9.96
C VAL A 398 -2.04 -15.55 10.49
N PRO A 399 -3.11 -15.48 9.68
CA PRO A 399 -4.42 -15.13 10.19
C PRO A 399 -4.92 -16.25 11.09
N PHE A 400 -5.45 -15.91 12.26
CA PHE A 400 -5.94 -16.91 13.21
C PHE A 400 -7.18 -16.43 13.99
N LEU A 401 -7.94 -17.43 14.51
CA LEU A 401 -9.03 -17.22 15.46
C LEU A 401 -8.89 -18.27 16.57
N THR A 402 -8.85 -17.81 17.81
CA THR A 402 -8.76 -18.67 18.99
C THR A 402 -9.74 -18.20 20.09
N ASP A 403 -10.29 -19.14 20.82
CA ASP A 403 -11.31 -18.92 21.87
C ASP A 403 -10.70 -18.88 23.28
N THR A 404 -9.55 -19.51 23.46
CA THR A 404 -8.89 -19.66 24.75
C THR A 404 -7.44 -19.19 24.72
N GLN A 405 -6.93 -18.83 25.90
CA GLN A 405 -5.52 -18.51 26.06
C GLN A 405 -4.60 -19.67 25.66
N ASN A 406 -5.04 -20.92 25.90
CA ASN A 406 -4.25 -22.11 25.54
C ASN A 406 -4.14 -22.27 24.03
N ALA A 407 -5.24 -22.06 23.28
CA ALA A 407 -5.24 -22.10 21.83
C ALA A 407 -4.37 -20.97 21.25
N TYR A 408 -4.50 -19.76 21.78
CA TYR A 408 -3.61 -18.63 21.41
C TYR A 408 -2.14 -18.94 21.67
N SER A 409 -1.82 -19.52 22.84
CA SER A 409 -0.43 -19.84 23.20
C SER A 409 0.21 -20.83 22.21
N ARG A 410 -0.57 -21.81 21.71
CA ARG A 410 -0.07 -22.73 20.67
C ARG A 410 0.29 -21.98 19.39
N VAL A 411 -0.62 -21.16 18.89
CA VAL A 411 -0.39 -20.36 17.67
C VAL A 411 0.85 -19.45 17.86
N GLN A 412 0.92 -18.74 18.98
CA GLN A 412 2.02 -17.83 19.29
C GLN A 412 3.38 -18.54 19.33
N VAL A 413 3.47 -19.62 20.09
CA VAL A 413 4.73 -20.36 20.27
C VAL A 413 5.15 -21.02 18.95
N CYS A 414 4.22 -21.61 18.21
CA CYS A 414 4.53 -22.18 16.91
C CYS A 414 4.94 -21.10 15.89
N ALA A 415 4.26 -19.96 15.82
CA ALA A 415 4.65 -18.86 14.95
C ALA A 415 6.08 -18.39 15.24
N HIS A 416 6.45 -18.25 16.51
CA HIS A 416 7.81 -17.89 16.91
C HIS A 416 8.82 -18.98 16.51
N ALA A 417 8.51 -20.26 16.72
CA ALA A 417 9.35 -21.37 16.29
C ALA A 417 9.58 -21.35 14.77
N ARG A 418 8.53 -21.05 13.96
CA ARG A 418 8.66 -20.94 12.49
C ARG A 418 9.58 -19.81 12.06
N ALA A 419 9.57 -18.67 12.79
CA ALA A 419 10.49 -17.57 12.51
C ALA A 419 11.94 -17.99 12.72
N ILE A 420 12.23 -18.69 13.83
CA ILE A 420 13.58 -19.16 14.17
C ILE A 420 14.05 -20.26 13.23
N GLU A 421 13.23 -21.29 13.03
CA GLU A 421 13.59 -22.47 12.24
C GLU A 421 13.86 -22.17 10.76
N ASN A 422 13.20 -21.14 10.21
CA ASN A 422 13.22 -20.82 8.79
C ASN A 422 13.90 -19.49 8.46
N GLU A 423 14.47 -18.81 9.48
CA GLU A 423 15.12 -17.51 9.31
C GLU A 423 14.26 -16.50 8.56
N CYS A 424 12.95 -16.44 8.90
CA CYS A 424 11.98 -15.56 8.25
C CYS A 424 11.20 -14.72 9.28
N PHE A 425 10.50 -13.70 8.81
CA PHE A 425 9.55 -12.96 9.64
C PHE A 425 8.22 -13.71 9.68
N VAL A 426 7.59 -13.75 10.86
CA VAL A 426 6.24 -14.31 11.00
C VAL A 426 5.30 -13.25 11.58
N VAL A 427 4.21 -12.97 10.88
CA VAL A 427 3.21 -11.97 11.24
C VAL A 427 1.91 -12.67 11.57
N ILE A 428 1.41 -12.50 12.80
CA ILE A 428 0.16 -13.10 13.24
C ILE A 428 -0.92 -12.04 13.47
N ALA A 429 -2.14 -12.28 13.00
CA ALA A 429 -3.31 -11.44 13.26
C ALA A 429 -4.47 -12.26 13.79
N GLY A 430 -5.02 -11.85 14.93
CA GLY A 430 -6.12 -12.53 15.58
C GLY A 430 -7.27 -11.60 15.95
N SER A 431 -8.42 -12.20 16.22
CA SER A 431 -9.63 -11.48 16.64
C SER A 431 -9.78 -11.47 18.17
N VAL A 432 -10.42 -10.43 18.69
CA VAL A 432 -10.77 -10.28 20.11
C VAL A 432 -12.24 -9.92 20.26
N GLY A 433 -12.81 -10.11 21.45
CA GLY A 433 -14.18 -9.74 21.77
C GLY A 433 -15.13 -10.92 21.81
N ASN A 434 -16.43 -10.62 21.79
CA ASN A 434 -17.48 -11.61 21.94
C ASN A 434 -18.58 -11.42 20.89
N LEU A 435 -19.09 -12.54 20.39
CA LEU A 435 -20.26 -12.61 19.51
C LEU A 435 -21.35 -13.49 20.14
N PRO A 436 -22.09 -13.01 21.14
CA PRO A 436 -22.99 -13.84 21.96
C PRO A 436 -24.16 -14.45 21.18
N LYS A 437 -24.33 -14.06 19.91
CA LYS A 437 -25.36 -14.60 19.00
C LYS A 437 -24.78 -15.46 17.87
N VAL A 438 -23.52 -15.84 17.97
CA VAL A 438 -22.86 -16.69 16.97
C VAL A 438 -22.32 -17.92 17.68
N HIS A 439 -23.01 -19.05 17.52
CA HIS A 439 -22.58 -20.31 18.11
C HIS A 439 -21.21 -20.72 17.55
N ASN A 440 -20.35 -21.30 18.38
CA ASN A 440 -18.97 -21.75 18.08
C ASN A 440 -17.97 -20.65 17.72
N MET A 441 -18.38 -19.37 17.72
CA MET A 441 -17.49 -18.22 17.53
C MET A 441 -17.84 -17.07 18.50
N ASP A 442 -18.37 -17.40 19.66
CA ASP A 442 -18.90 -16.44 20.63
C ASP A 442 -17.79 -15.76 21.44
N ILE A 443 -16.65 -16.40 21.64
CA ILE A 443 -15.51 -15.87 22.41
C ILE A 443 -14.26 -15.86 21.53
N GLN A 444 -13.50 -14.74 21.56
CA GLN A 444 -12.24 -14.63 20.87
C GLN A 444 -11.17 -14.05 21.82
N TYR A 445 -10.01 -14.71 21.84
CA TYR A 445 -8.85 -14.30 22.59
C TYR A 445 -7.60 -14.32 21.70
N ALA A 446 -6.97 -13.18 21.49
CA ALA A 446 -5.79 -13.06 20.67
C ALA A 446 -4.90 -11.88 21.06
N ARG A 447 -3.61 -11.97 20.70
CA ARG A 447 -2.69 -10.84 20.56
C ARG A 447 -2.03 -10.98 19.21
N SER A 448 -2.10 -9.91 18.42
CA SER A 448 -1.45 -9.86 17.12
C SER A 448 -0.01 -9.34 17.27
N GLY A 449 0.90 -9.77 16.40
CA GLY A 449 2.29 -9.37 16.52
C GLY A 449 3.19 -9.87 15.40
N VAL A 450 4.48 -9.51 15.48
CA VAL A 450 5.55 -9.92 14.56
C VAL A 450 6.63 -10.62 15.31
N PHE A 451 7.09 -11.76 14.81
CA PHE A 451 8.22 -12.54 15.33
C PHE A 451 9.38 -12.54 14.33
N THR A 452 10.59 -12.53 14.89
CA THR A 452 11.85 -12.55 14.15
C THR A 452 12.69 -13.77 14.48
N PRO A 453 13.74 -14.05 13.71
CA PRO A 453 14.61 -15.20 13.90
C PRO A 453 15.41 -15.26 15.22
N CYS A 454 15.39 -14.24 16.08
CA CYS A 454 16.20 -14.16 17.31
C CYS A 454 17.72 -14.17 17.08
N ASP A 455 18.19 -13.74 15.92
CA ASP A 455 19.63 -13.57 15.66
C ASP A 455 20.14 -12.22 16.22
N PHE A 456 21.46 -12.00 16.21
CA PHE A 456 22.12 -10.82 16.80
C PHE A 456 21.55 -9.48 16.36
N ALA A 457 20.98 -9.40 15.17
CA ALA A 457 20.34 -8.19 14.64
C ALA A 457 18.93 -7.95 15.19
N PHE A 458 18.34 -8.88 15.93
CA PHE A 458 16.95 -8.88 16.38
C PHE A 458 16.81 -8.90 17.90
N PRO A 459 15.64 -8.56 18.46
CA PRO A 459 15.38 -8.68 19.89
C PRO A 459 15.59 -10.12 20.38
N THR A 460 16.19 -10.27 21.55
CA THR A 460 16.55 -11.57 22.15
C THR A 460 15.34 -12.41 22.57
N ASP A 461 14.18 -11.77 22.74
CA ASP A 461 12.91 -12.41 23.14
C ASP A 461 11.99 -12.69 21.94
N GLY A 462 12.41 -12.33 20.71
CA GLY A 462 11.78 -12.65 19.45
C GLY A 462 10.63 -11.74 18.98
N PRO A 463 9.71 -11.24 19.82
CA PRO A 463 8.69 -10.32 19.34
C PRO A 463 9.25 -8.90 19.14
N VAL A 464 9.06 -8.36 17.92
CA VAL A 464 9.49 -6.98 17.57
C VAL A 464 8.42 -5.96 17.91
N SER A 465 7.15 -6.34 17.82
CA SER A 465 6.03 -5.44 18.10
C SER A 465 4.75 -6.22 18.41
N TYR A 466 3.97 -5.66 19.33
CA TYR A 466 2.56 -5.99 19.47
C TYR A 466 1.75 -4.80 18.95
N THR A 467 0.70 -5.04 18.19
CA THR A 467 -0.16 -3.97 17.69
C THR A 467 -0.84 -3.25 18.84
N HIS A 468 -0.70 -1.95 18.88
CA HIS A 468 -1.39 -1.08 19.83
C HIS A 468 -2.64 -0.39 19.22
N LEU A 469 -3.12 -0.80 18.07
CA LEU A 469 -4.46 -0.41 17.61
C LEU A 469 -5.49 -1.21 18.42
N ARG A 470 -5.61 -0.89 19.71
CA ARG A 470 -6.77 -1.27 20.51
C ARG A 470 -7.95 -0.51 19.96
N ALA A 471 -8.95 -1.22 19.44
CA ALA A 471 -10.30 -0.70 19.48
C ALA A 471 -10.58 -0.31 20.94
N HIS A 472 -11.02 0.92 21.18
CA HIS A 472 -11.27 1.46 22.52
C HIS A 472 -11.90 0.41 23.44
N GLU A 473 -11.16 -0.01 24.46
CA GLU A 473 -11.77 -0.55 25.66
C GLU A 473 -12.59 0.58 26.26
N SER A 474 -13.91 0.46 26.27
CA SER A 474 -14.72 1.29 27.14
C SER A 474 -14.29 0.99 28.57
N PRO A 475 -14.02 2.01 29.40
CA PRO A 475 -13.77 1.77 30.82
C PRO A 475 -15.11 1.48 31.47
N GLU A 476 -15.47 0.21 31.59
CA GLU A 476 -16.44 -0.25 32.56
C GLU A 476 -16.47 -1.77 32.61
N HIS A 477 -15.92 -2.27 33.71
CA HIS A 477 -15.85 -3.61 34.33
C HIS A 477 -14.71 -4.51 33.96
#